data_d9e3bc0591cae443c2becc07c533ad2b
#
_entry.id   d9e3bc0591cae443c2becc07c533ad2b
#
_cell.length_a   1.000
_cell.length_b   1.000
_cell.length_c   1.000
_cell.angle_alpha   90.00
_cell.angle_beta   90.00
_cell.angle_gamma   90.00
#
_symmetry.space_group_name_H-M   'P 1'
#
loop_
_entity.id
_entity.type
_entity.pdbx_description
1 polymer ?
#
loop_
_entity_poly.entity_id
_entity_poly.type
_entity_poly.pdbx_seq_one_letter_code
_entity_poly.pdbx_strand_id
1 'polypeptide(L)'
;MRKVLMIFAVLMTITGCRFSFEIEETGLEKEICIRSMICADSTATILMHKAVPITDVAKVDTAMVTPVLTLKCNGQEVGTASSGAENGGRRFRTDAFKAGDKLELTAGAEGMETVMASTVVPGFFTGYEIGEFEIISRHVDEYRVVISYEDDPETDDFYGVSVEQTALIQYPDEEETEEVSYHIYPGEGYGELTLDPGAYSPTVGEIEGQTVFIWKDEDEEGSYEVRFQGSYTHPYSVEIRTRFCFYKLSEELYKTLKADFEAGYNPLFYIGLATPSFTYSNIRGGIGYFGAYSKTWSDWIIQKTSK
;
A
#
# COMPACT_ATOMS: atom_id res chain seq x y z
N MET A 1 -28.74 -47.95 -28.80
CA MET A 1 -28.36 -46.54 -28.99
C MET A 1 -28.16 -45.78 -27.69
N ARG A 2 -29.07 -45.84 -26.73
CA ARG A 2 -28.95 -45.07 -25.45
C ARG A 2 -27.71 -45.43 -24.61
N LYS A 3 -27.29 -46.69 -24.57
CA LYS A 3 -26.09 -47.16 -23.83
C LYS A 3 -24.77 -46.74 -24.51
N VAL A 4 -24.75 -46.62 -25.82
CA VAL A 4 -23.56 -46.16 -26.58
C VAL A 4 -23.37 -44.67 -26.42
N LEU A 5 -24.46 -43.90 -26.35
CA LEU A 5 -24.41 -42.46 -26.12
C LEU A 5 -23.89 -42.10 -24.71
N MET A 6 -24.26 -42.93 -23.70
CA MET A 6 -23.73 -42.75 -22.33
C MET A 6 -22.24 -43.05 -22.24
N ILE A 7 -21.73 -44.04 -22.94
CA ILE A 7 -20.31 -44.38 -22.96
C ILE A 7 -19.50 -43.26 -23.65
N PHE A 8 -20.05 -42.66 -24.72
CA PHE A 8 -19.41 -41.54 -25.40
C PHE A 8 -19.40 -40.25 -24.57
N ALA A 9 -20.46 -40.00 -23.80
CA ALA A 9 -20.50 -38.87 -22.85
C ALA A 9 -19.49 -39.00 -21.68
N VAL A 10 -19.32 -40.25 -21.18
CA VAL A 10 -18.31 -40.50 -20.12
C VAL A 10 -16.88 -40.44 -20.66
N LEU A 11 -16.62 -40.86 -21.91
CA LEU A 11 -15.29 -40.71 -22.50
C LEU A 11 -14.90 -39.23 -22.75
N MET A 12 -15.87 -38.37 -23.06
CA MET A 12 -15.57 -36.92 -23.23
C MET A 12 -15.24 -36.20 -21.93
N THR A 13 -15.63 -36.71 -20.77
CA THR A 13 -15.31 -36.10 -19.48
C THR A 13 -13.91 -36.45 -18.97
N ILE A 14 -13.23 -37.44 -19.58
CA ILE A 14 -11.90 -37.88 -19.16
C ILE A 14 -10.76 -37.15 -19.91
N THR A 15 -11.06 -36.48 -21.02
CA THR A 15 -10.09 -35.62 -21.71
C THR A 15 -10.05 -34.24 -21.05
N GLY A 16 -9.77 -34.18 -19.74
CA GLY A 16 -9.39 -32.97 -19.10
C GLY A 16 -8.08 -32.49 -19.76
N CYS A 17 -8.16 -31.38 -20.50
CA CYS A 17 -6.96 -30.72 -20.99
C CYS A 17 -6.07 -30.40 -19.80
N ARG A 18 -4.99 -31.17 -19.62
CA ARG A 18 -3.89 -30.74 -18.79
C ARG A 18 -3.16 -29.67 -19.59
N PHE A 19 -3.47 -28.43 -19.34
CA PHE A 19 -2.58 -27.34 -19.73
C PHE A 19 -1.35 -27.41 -18.83
N SER A 20 -0.25 -27.95 -19.34
CA SER A 20 1.04 -27.73 -18.74
C SER A 20 1.49 -26.36 -19.23
N PHE A 21 1.49 -25.37 -18.37
CA PHE A 21 2.22 -24.14 -18.59
C PHE A 21 3.71 -24.49 -18.41
N GLU A 22 4.45 -24.58 -19.51
CA GLU A 22 5.89 -24.44 -19.45
C GLU A 22 6.16 -22.94 -19.36
N ILE A 23 6.54 -22.48 -18.18
CA ILE A 23 7.12 -21.14 -18.02
C ILE A 23 8.50 -21.28 -18.66
N GLU A 24 8.66 -20.69 -19.85
CA GLU A 24 9.99 -20.55 -20.45
C GLU A 24 10.87 -19.84 -19.41
N GLU A 25 12.01 -20.46 -19.08
CA GLU A 25 13.07 -19.79 -18.34
C GLU A 25 13.52 -18.59 -19.18
N THR A 26 12.81 -17.46 -19.00
CA THR A 26 13.40 -16.19 -19.40
C THR A 26 14.64 -16.08 -18.55
N GLY A 27 15.81 -16.07 -19.16
CA GLY A 27 17.11 -15.95 -18.47
C GLY A 27 17.19 -14.62 -17.75
N LEU A 28 16.36 -14.47 -16.71
CA LEU A 28 16.38 -13.34 -15.80
C LEU A 28 17.70 -13.42 -15.07
N GLU A 29 18.57 -12.49 -15.39
CA GLU A 29 19.79 -12.27 -14.65
C GLU A 29 19.43 -12.03 -13.18
N LYS A 30 20.32 -12.39 -12.29
CA LYS A 30 20.13 -12.17 -10.85
C LYS A 30 20.11 -10.67 -10.61
N GLU A 31 18.96 -10.14 -10.24
CA GLU A 31 18.75 -8.72 -10.02
C GLU A 31 18.64 -8.38 -8.53
N ILE A 32 19.10 -7.19 -8.19
CA ILE A 32 18.89 -6.63 -6.86
C ILE A 32 17.47 -6.06 -6.78
N CYS A 33 16.73 -6.47 -5.77
CA CYS A 33 15.43 -5.93 -5.41
C CYS A 33 15.59 -5.02 -4.18
N ILE A 34 15.19 -3.76 -4.32
CA ILE A 34 15.14 -2.80 -3.21
C ILE A 34 13.68 -2.53 -2.85
N ARG A 35 13.37 -2.52 -1.56
CA ARG A 35 12.06 -2.13 -1.03
C ARG A 35 12.25 -1.16 0.14
N SER A 36 11.76 0.05 -0.01
CA SER A 36 11.82 1.05 1.06
C SER A 36 10.75 2.11 0.91
N MET A 37 10.06 2.36 2.02
CA MET A 37 9.17 3.50 2.23
C MET A 37 9.76 4.34 3.37
N ILE A 38 10.16 5.56 3.09
CA ILE A 38 10.81 6.44 4.05
C ILE A 38 9.78 7.44 4.58
N CYS A 39 9.45 7.35 5.85
CA CYS A 39 8.59 8.33 6.51
C CYS A 39 9.42 9.53 6.98
N ALA A 40 8.93 10.74 6.72
CA ALA A 40 9.53 11.96 7.27
C ALA A 40 9.59 11.92 8.81
N ASP A 41 10.64 12.46 9.39
CA ASP A 41 10.90 12.51 10.84
C ASP A 41 10.95 11.15 11.55
N SER A 42 11.12 10.06 10.79
CA SER A 42 11.20 8.69 11.33
C SER A 42 12.40 7.95 10.76
N THR A 43 12.92 7.01 11.53
CA THR A 43 13.92 6.07 11.04
C THR A 43 13.31 5.16 10.00
N ALA A 44 14.01 4.94 8.89
CA ALA A 44 13.53 4.06 7.84
C ALA A 44 14.28 2.73 7.80
N THR A 45 13.66 1.77 7.15
CA THR A 45 14.26 0.47 6.84
C THR A 45 14.32 0.30 5.32
N ILE A 46 15.52 0.03 4.83
CA ILE A 46 15.72 -0.31 3.42
C ILE A 46 15.97 -1.82 3.36
N LEU A 47 15.12 -2.52 2.62
CA LEU A 47 15.26 -3.95 2.39
C LEU A 47 15.93 -4.16 1.03
N MET A 48 16.97 -4.98 1.03
CA MET A 48 17.71 -5.38 -0.16
C MET A 48 17.68 -6.90 -0.29
N HIS A 49 17.11 -7.40 -1.38
CA HIS A 49 16.96 -8.83 -1.68
C HIS A 49 17.55 -9.14 -3.04
N LYS A 50 17.84 -10.42 -3.26
CA LYS A 50 18.13 -10.95 -4.57
C LYS A 50 16.82 -11.42 -5.19
N ALA A 51 16.44 -10.86 -6.33
CA ALA A 51 15.35 -11.37 -7.13
C ALA A 51 15.75 -12.70 -7.76
N VAL A 52 14.80 -13.62 -7.80
CA VAL A 52 15.00 -14.97 -8.32
C VAL A 52 13.79 -15.35 -9.17
N PRO A 53 14.00 -16.05 -10.30
CA PRO A 53 12.91 -16.55 -11.12
C PRO A 53 11.98 -17.46 -10.30
N ILE A 54 10.68 -17.37 -10.52
CA ILE A 54 9.67 -18.16 -9.81
C ILE A 54 9.88 -19.68 -10.04
N THR A 55 10.49 -20.06 -11.14
CA THR A 55 10.84 -21.45 -11.49
C THR A 55 11.90 -22.05 -10.58
N ASP A 56 12.69 -21.23 -9.93
CA ASP A 56 13.85 -21.63 -9.12
C ASP A 56 13.61 -21.56 -7.60
N VAL A 57 12.44 -21.16 -7.15
CA VAL A 57 12.11 -20.90 -5.73
C VAL A 57 12.50 -22.06 -4.80
N ALA A 58 12.45 -23.30 -5.27
CA ALA A 58 12.81 -24.47 -4.47
C ALA A 58 14.33 -24.73 -4.35
N LYS A 59 15.16 -24.06 -5.15
CA LYS A 59 16.61 -24.34 -5.27
C LYS A 59 17.48 -23.12 -5.03
N VAL A 60 16.87 -21.98 -4.66
CA VAL A 60 17.56 -20.71 -4.72
C VAL A 60 18.34 -20.42 -3.46
N ASP A 61 19.64 -20.22 -3.64
CA ASP A 61 20.46 -19.48 -2.70
C ASP A 61 20.10 -18.00 -2.79
N THR A 62 19.27 -17.53 -1.85
CA THR A 62 18.86 -16.14 -1.72
C THR A 62 19.94 -15.27 -1.08
N ALA A 63 21.04 -15.87 -0.63
CA ALA A 63 22.12 -15.13 -0.01
C ALA A 63 22.82 -14.20 -1.03
N MET A 64 23.04 -12.98 -0.64
CA MET A 64 23.89 -12.04 -1.36
C MET A 64 25.28 -12.05 -0.76
N VAL A 65 26.29 -12.12 -1.63
CA VAL A 65 27.68 -12.04 -1.22
C VAL A 65 28.08 -10.57 -1.09
N THR A 66 28.61 -10.19 0.05
CA THR A 66 29.13 -8.84 0.34
C THR A 66 28.19 -7.70 -0.11
N PRO A 67 26.92 -7.67 0.35
CA PRO A 67 26.01 -6.60 -0.03
C PRO A 67 26.48 -5.26 0.57
N VAL A 68 26.55 -4.24 -0.27
CA VAL A 68 26.91 -2.87 0.09
C VAL A 68 25.78 -1.95 -0.31
N LEU A 69 25.42 -1.05 0.60
CA LEU A 69 24.43 -0.01 0.36
C LEU A 69 25.01 1.33 0.83
N THR A 70 25.00 2.30 -0.06
CA THR A 70 25.36 3.69 0.22
C THR A 70 24.14 4.56 0.04
N LEU A 71 23.83 5.37 1.03
CA LEU A 71 22.77 6.35 0.99
C LEU A 71 23.34 7.75 1.14
N LYS A 72 22.91 8.67 0.28
CA LYS A 72 23.22 10.09 0.38
C LYS A 72 21.96 10.87 0.67
N CYS A 73 22.09 11.86 1.55
CA CYS A 73 21.08 12.85 1.84
C CYS A 73 21.63 14.23 1.45
N ASN A 74 20.96 14.90 0.53
CA ASN A 74 21.39 16.21 -0.01
C ASN A 74 22.83 16.20 -0.52
N GLY A 75 23.22 15.09 -1.18
CA GLY A 75 24.58 14.89 -1.73
C GLY A 75 25.64 14.45 -0.73
N GLN A 76 25.33 14.40 0.57
CA GLN A 76 26.25 13.91 1.60
C GLN A 76 25.94 12.46 1.97
N GLU A 77 26.98 11.64 2.08
CA GLU A 77 26.82 10.26 2.51
C GLU A 77 26.35 10.19 3.96
N VAL A 78 25.28 9.44 4.20
CA VAL A 78 24.72 9.18 5.53
C VAL A 78 25.00 7.73 5.92
N GLY A 79 25.33 7.52 7.19
CA GLY A 79 25.61 6.19 7.71
C GLY A 79 24.35 5.30 7.66
N THR A 80 24.51 4.11 7.11
CA THR A 80 23.51 3.05 7.17
C THR A 80 24.02 1.89 7.99
N ALA A 81 23.19 1.39 8.89
CA ALA A 81 23.52 0.22 9.71
C ALA A 81 22.85 -1.02 9.15
N SER A 82 23.64 -2.09 8.90
CA SER A 82 23.09 -3.40 8.55
C SER A 82 22.64 -4.13 9.82
N SER A 83 21.40 -4.55 9.88
CA SER A 83 20.85 -5.41 10.92
C SER A 83 20.60 -6.81 10.37
N GLY A 84 21.60 -7.66 10.29
CA GLY A 84 21.43 -9.08 10.00
C GLY A 84 20.76 -9.44 8.66
N ALA A 85 20.75 -10.72 8.32
CA ALA A 85 19.99 -11.27 7.20
C ALA A 85 18.56 -11.61 7.69
N GLU A 86 17.56 -11.23 6.92
CA GLU A 86 16.16 -11.60 7.16
C GLU A 86 15.61 -12.17 5.86
N ASN A 87 15.13 -13.40 5.90
CA ASN A 87 14.59 -14.12 4.73
C ASN A 87 15.49 -14.06 3.47
N GLY A 88 16.81 -14.17 3.66
CA GLY A 88 17.79 -14.11 2.56
C GLY A 88 18.15 -12.71 2.06
N GLY A 89 17.52 -11.67 2.59
CA GLY A 89 17.81 -10.27 2.28
C GLY A 89 18.68 -9.58 3.35
N ARG A 90 18.97 -8.32 3.12
CA ARG A 90 19.64 -7.43 4.07
C ARG A 90 18.74 -6.27 4.42
N ARG A 91 18.69 -5.97 5.70
CA ARG A 91 17.98 -4.82 6.24
C ARG A 91 18.98 -3.75 6.65
N PHE A 92 18.82 -2.55 6.10
CA PHE A 92 19.61 -1.38 6.49
C PHE A 92 18.68 -0.40 7.21
N ARG A 93 19.11 0.09 8.37
CA ARG A 93 18.39 1.14 9.10
C ARG A 93 19.08 2.47 8.87
N THR A 94 18.30 3.52 8.75
CA THR A 94 18.76 4.89 8.56
C THR A 94 18.43 5.74 9.78
N ASP A 95 19.06 6.90 9.89
CA ASP A 95 18.56 7.98 10.72
C ASP A 95 17.27 8.58 10.13
N ALA A 96 16.59 9.43 10.92
CA ALA A 96 15.41 10.13 10.47
C ALA A 96 15.77 11.21 9.43
N PHE A 97 14.95 11.30 8.37
CA PHE A 97 15.07 12.32 7.33
C PHE A 97 13.99 13.37 7.48
N LYS A 98 14.28 14.56 6.99
CA LYS A 98 13.37 15.70 7.06
C LYS A 98 12.60 15.89 5.75
N ALA A 99 11.45 16.54 5.83
CA ALA A 99 10.76 17.04 4.66
C ALA A 99 11.69 17.90 3.79
N GLY A 100 11.68 17.66 2.48
CA GLY A 100 12.54 18.31 1.50
C GLY A 100 13.91 17.63 1.29
N ASP A 101 14.28 16.65 2.10
CA ASP A 101 15.55 15.93 1.91
C ASP A 101 15.52 15.13 0.60
N LYS A 102 16.55 15.34 -0.20
CA LYS A 102 16.79 14.55 -1.41
C LYS A 102 17.66 13.35 -1.09
N LEU A 103 17.13 12.16 -1.32
CA LEU A 103 17.79 10.89 -1.04
C LEU A 103 18.25 10.21 -2.32
N GLU A 104 19.48 9.74 -2.32
CA GLU A 104 20.10 8.99 -3.43
C GLU A 104 20.68 7.69 -2.88
N LEU A 105 20.22 6.58 -3.40
CA LEU A 105 20.62 5.24 -3.01
C LEU A 105 21.50 4.61 -4.10
N THR A 106 22.57 3.95 -3.68
CA THR A 106 23.37 3.07 -4.52
C THR A 106 23.57 1.76 -3.78
N ALA A 107 23.27 0.64 -4.41
CA ALA A 107 23.45 -0.67 -3.80
C ALA A 107 24.08 -1.67 -4.78
N GLY A 108 24.87 -2.60 -4.24
CA GLY A 108 25.55 -3.62 -5.02
C GLY A 108 25.84 -4.86 -4.20
N ALA A 109 26.11 -5.96 -4.88
CA ALA A 109 26.57 -7.20 -4.29
C ALA A 109 27.54 -7.87 -5.28
N GLU A 110 28.43 -8.74 -4.76
CA GLU A 110 29.40 -9.44 -5.62
C GLU A 110 28.70 -10.28 -6.69
N GLY A 111 29.07 -10.09 -7.94
CA GLY A 111 28.51 -10.79 -9.09
C GLY A 111 27.15 -10.29 -9.53
N MET A 112 26.72 -9.11 -9.07
CA MET A 112 25.47 -8.46 -9.44
C MET A 112 25.74 -7.04 -9.94
N GLU A 113 24.86 -6.52 -10.81
CA GLU A 113 24.94 -5.13 -11.25
C GLU A 113 24.61 -4.17 -10.09
N THR A 114 25.27 -3.01 -10.12
CA THR A 114 24.99 -1.93 -9.16
C THR A 114 23.68 -1.27 -9.52
N VAL A 115 22.82 -1.09 -8.52
CA VAL A 115 21.53 -0.43 -8.67
C VAL A 115 21.54 0.96 -8.05
N MET A 116 20.72 1.85 -8.61
CA MET A 116 20.59 3.23 -8.15
C MET A 116 19.11 3.63 -8.10
N ALA A 117 18.77 4.47 -7.13
CA ALA A 117 17.45 5.08 -7.01
C ALA A 117 17.56 6.44 -6.34
N SER A 118 16.55 7.27 -6.54
CA SER A 118 16.43 8.54 -5.83
C SER A 118 14.96 8.81 -5.49
N THR A 119 14.74 9.59 -4.42
CA THR A 119 13.44 10.11 -4.03
C THR A 119 13.61 11.40 -3.25
N VAL A 120 12.54 12.14 -3.09
CA VAL A 120 12.49 13.34 -2.23
C VAL A 120 11.49 13.07 -1.12
N VAL A 121 11.87 13.36 0.12
CA VAL A 121 10.96 13.27 1.27
C VAL A 121 9.94 14.40 1.16
N PRO A 122 8.64 14.12 0.97
CA PRO A 122 7.66 15.18 0.75
C PRO A 122 7.41 15.99 2.02
N GLY A 123 6.93 17.22 1.84
CA GLY A 123 6.41 18.06 2.91
C GLY A 123 5.22 17.42 3.61
N PHE A 124 4.86 17.93 4.79
CA PHE A 124 3.66 17.45 5.47
C PHE A 124 2.40 17.99 4.79
N PHE A 125 1.35 17.16 4.80
CA PHE A 125 0.03 17.59 4.39
C PHE A 125 -0.54 18.52 5.46
N THR A 126 -0.61 19.80 5.16
CA THR A 126 -1.08 20.87 6.06
C THR A 126 -2.14 21.71 5.35
N GLY A 127 -2.88 22.52 6.09
CA GLY A 127 -3.89 23.40 5.50
C GLY A 127 -5.18 22.67 5.12
N TYR A 128 -5.47 21.51 5.75
CA TYR A 128 -6.73 20.80 5.55
C TYR A 128 -7.78 21.21 6.60
N GLU A 129 -9.04 21.18 6.18
CA GLU A 129 -10.20 21.30 7.06
C GLU A 129 -11.07 20.05 6.91
N ILE A 130 -11.44 19.48 8.05
CA ILE A 130 -12.38 18.35 8.09
C ILE A 130 -13.76 18.95 8.32
N GLY A 131 -14.65 18.82 7.35
CA GLY A 131 -16.03 19.28 7.43
C GLY A 131 -16.89 18.48 8.37
N GLU A 132 -18.20 18.69 8.30
CA GLU A 132 -19.15 17.95 9.14
C GLU A 132 -19.10 16.46 8.84
N PHE A 133 -19.09 15.69 9.91
CA PHE A 133 -19.13 14.23 9.87
C PHE A 133 -20.58 13.78 9.82
N GLU A 134 -21.03 13.33 8.66
CA GLU A 134 -22.41 12.95 8.41
C GLU A 134 -22.58 11.43 8.46
N ILE A 135 -23.58 10.95 9.18
CA ILE A 135 -23.99 9.55 9.13
C ILE A 135 -25.03 9.39 8.03
N ILE A 136 -24.64 8.80 6.90
CA ILE A 136 -25.52 8.63 5.74
C ILE A 136 -26.52 7.51 5.99
N SER A 137 -26.10 6.41 6.60
CA SER A 137 -26.94 5.27 6.90
C SER A 137 -26.63 4.68 8.27
N ARG A 138 -27.68 4.52 9.10
CA ARG A 138 -27.56 3.84 10.41
C ARG A 138 -27.64 2.31 10.30
N HIS A 139 -28.01 1.78 9.15
CA HIS A 139 -28.15 0.33 8.98
C HIS A 139 -26.85 -0.32 8.51
N VAL A 140 -25.97 0.46 7.86
CA VAL A 140 -24.67 0.01 7.31
C VAL A 140 -23.52 0.86 7.81
N ASP A 141 -23.72 1.69 8.83
CA ASP A 141 -22.69 2.56 9.43
C ASP A 141 -21.85 3.32 8.39
N GLU A 142 -22.55 3.89 7.42
CA GLU A 142 -21.95 4.66 6.36
C GLU A 142 -21.76 6.11 6.79
N TYR A 143 -20.53 6.58 6.67
CA TYR A 143 -20.09 7.91 7.04
C TYR A 143 -19.63 8.69 5.82
N ARG A 144 -19.87 9.99 5.88
CA ARG A 144 -19.42 10.95 4.89
C ARG A 144 -18.71 12.09 5.58
N VAL A 145 -17.59 12.49 5.05
CA VAL A 145 -16.85 13.67 5.47
C VAL A 145 -16.29 14.39 4.25
N VAL A 146 -16.35 15.70 4.25
CA VAL A 146 -15.69 16.53 3.23
C VAL A 146 -14.40 17.01 3.82
N ILE A 147 -13.29 16.76 3.12
CA ILE A 147 -11.97 17.26 3.47
C ILE A 147 -11.61 18.28 2.41
N SER A 148 -11.46 19.52 2.84
CA SER A 148 -10.99 20.62 2.00
C SER A 148 -9.52 20.86 2.31
N TYR A 149 -8.71 21.18 1.32
CA TYR A 149 -7.30 21.51 1.51
C TYR A 149 -6.84 22.51 0.48
N GLU A 150 -5.78 23.25 0.85
CA GLU A 150 -5.08 24.13 -0.07
C GLU A 150 -3.95 23.35 -0.75
N ASP A 151 -3.89 23.46 -2.06
CA ASP A 151 -2.86 22.87 -2.89
C ASP A 151 -2.06 23.95 -3.61
N ASP A 152 -0.83 23.60 -4.00
CA ASP A 152 0.02 24.46 -4.82
C ASP A 152 -0.13 24.09 -6.29
N PRO A 153 -0.85 24.88 -7.11
CA PRO A 153 -1.12 24.54 -8.49
C PRO A 153 0.13 24.48 -9.39
N GLU A 154 1.29 24.90 -8.87
CA GLU A 154 2.56 24.85 -9.61
C GLU A 154 3.30 23.50 -9.42
N THR A 155 2.82 22.63 -8.52
CA THR A 155 3.46 21.36 -8.20
C THR A 155 2.52 20.17 -8.41
N ASP A 156 3.03 19.10 -9.05
CA ASP A 156 2.33 17.83 -9.08
C ASP A 156 2.44 17.16 -7.71
N ASP A 157 1.36 17.18 -6.93
CA ASP A 157 1.32 16.60 -5.61
C ASP A 157 0.57 15.26 -5.56
N PHE A 158 1.01 14.40 -4.66
CA PHE A 158 0.46 13.06 -4.49
C PHE A 158 0.03 12.87 -3.04
N TYR A 159 -1.21 12.55 -2.86
CA TYR A 159 -1.86 12.49 -1.56
C TYR A 159 -2.38 11.12 -1.20
N GLY A 160 -2.63 10.93 0.08
CA GLY A 160 -3.30 9.76 0.58
C GLY A 160 -4.03 10.02 1.88
N VAL A 161 -5.02 9.19 2.18
CA VAL A 161 -5.74 9.20 3.45
C VAL A 161 -6.03 7.79 3.93
N SER A 162 -5.82 7.56 5.22
CA SER A 162 -6.35 6.38 5.91
C SER A 162 -7.26 6.81 7.05
N VAL A 163 -8.15 5.93 7.45
CA VAL A 163 -9.11 6.17 8.52
C VAL A 163 -8.86 5.16 9.63
N GLU A 164 -8.78 5.66 10.86
CA GLU A 164 -8.73 4.83 12.05
C GLU A 164 -10.00 5.09 12.90
N GLN A 165 -10.64 4.01 13.31
CA GLN A 165 -11.83 4.10 14.13
C GLN A 165 -11.70 3.20 15.36
N THR A 166 -12.09 3.72 16.51
CA THR A 166 -12.23 2.95 17.75
C THR A 166 -13.62 3.13 18.32
N ALA A 167 -14.16 2.11 18.98
CA ALA A 167 -15.39 2.21 19.72
C ALA A 167 -15.16 1.87 21.19
N LEU A 168 -15.82 2.62 22.06
CA LEU A 168 -15.96 2.26 23.47
C LEU A 168 -17.26 1.45 23.63
N ILE A 169 -17.11 0.22 24.08
CA ILE A 169 -18.20 -0.73 24.29
C ILE A 169 -18.45 -0.85 25.78
N GLN A 170 -19.71 -0.70 26.20
CA GLN A 170 -20.13 -0.93 27.55
C GLN A 170 -21.23 -1.98 27.58
N TYR A 171 -20.91 -3.16 28.09
CA TYR A 171 -21.88 -4.23 28.24
C TYR A 171 -22.87 -3.92 29.40
N PRO A 172 -24.13 -4.43 29.33
CA PRO A 172 -25.16 -4.09 30.31
C PRO A 172 -24.84 -4.42 31.76
N ASP A 173 -23.99 -5.42 31.96
CA ASP A 173 -23.65 -5.95 33.29
C ASP A 173 -22.23 -5.55 33.76
N GLU A 174 -21.56 -4.66 33.02
CA GLU A 174 -20.19 -4.23 33.29
C GLU A 174 -20.13 -2.72 33.56
N GLU A 175 -19.39 -2.33 34.59
CA GLU A 175 -19.13 -0.92 34.89
C GLU A 175 -17.98 -0.34 34.02
N GLU A 176 -17.10 -1.19 33.55
CA GLU A 176 -15.95 -0.81 32.74
C GLU A 176 -16.31 -0.81 31.24
N THR A 177 -15.68 0.09 30.50
CA THR A 177 -15.78 0.14 29.03
C THR A 177 -14.58 -0.56 28.40
N GLU A 178 -14.82 -1.33 27.35
CA GLU A 178 -13.78 -1.92 26.52
C GLU A 178 -13.54 -1.02 25.29
N GLU A 179 -12.27 -0.73 24.97
CA GLU A 179 -11.90 -0.04 23.73
C GLU A 179 -11.53 -1.05 22.65
N VAL A 180 -12.26 -1.01 21.54
CA VAL A 180 -12.06 -1.89 20.39
C VAL A 180 -11.66 -1.05 19.19
N SER A 181 -10.48 -1.34 18.62
CA SER A 181 -10.00 -0.68 17.40
C SER A 181 -10.46 -1.44 16.16
N TYR A 182 -10.93 -0.68 15.18
CA TYR A 182 -11.38 -1.22 13.91
C TYR A 182 -10.46 -0.75 12.79
N HIS A 183 -10.04 -1.71 11.97
CA HIS A 183 -9.40 -1.38 10.70
C HIS A 183 -10.49 -1.19 9.64
N ILE A 184 -10.45 -0.07 8.97
CA ILE A 184 -11.32 0.20 7.84
C ILE A 184 -10.65 -0.36 6.60
N TYR A 185 -11.24 -1.40 6.05
CA TYR A 185 -10.78 -2.00 4.80
C TYR A 185 -11.63 -1.49 3.65
N PRO A 186 -11.02 -1.05 2.53
CA PRO A 186 -11.73 -0.96 1.26
C PRO A 186 -11.83 -2.37 0.70
N GLY A 187 -12.99 -2.90 0.54
CA GLY A 187 -13.14 -4.23 0.00
C GLY A 187 -14.59 -4.63 -0.16
N GLU A 188 -14.82 -5.60 -1.01
CA GLU A 188 -16.13 -6.15 -1.36
C GLU A 188 -17.05 -6.32 -0.14
N GLY A 189 -17.95 -5.35 0.05
CA GLY A 189 -19.04 -5.41 1.02
C GLY A 189 -18.81 -4.75 2.38
N TYR A 190 -17.60 -4.27 2.71
CA TYR A 190 -17.34 -3.59 3.98
C TYR A 190 -16.41 -2.39 3.76
N GLY A 191 -17.00 -1.22 3.55
CA GLY A 191 -16.31 0.06 3.50
C GLY A 191 -15.83 0.47 2.12
N GLU A 192 -16.66 1.20 1.40
CA GLU A 192 -16.24 1.99 0.25
C GLU A 192 -15.79 3.37 0.74
N LEU A 193 -14.50 3.68 0.60
CA LEU A 193 -14.06 5.05 0.57
C LEU A 193 -14.25 5.52 -0.87
N THR A 194 -15.28 6.28 -1.12
CA THR A 194 -15.51 6.90 -2.42
C THR A 194 -14.96 8.31 -2.34
N LEU A 195 -13.89 8.57 -3.06
CA LEU A 195 -13.44 9.92 -3.35
C LEU A 195 -14.37 10.43 -4.45
N ASP A 196 -15.03 11.54 -4.25
CA ASP A 196 -15.95 12.28 -5.12
C ASP A 196 -16.79 11.46 -6.12
N PRO A 197 -18.10 11.77 -6.32
CA PRO A 197 -19.00 11.06 -7.25
C PRO A 197 -18.59 11.10 -8.73
N GLY A 198 -17.48 11.76 -9.08
CA GLY A 198 -16.87 11.75 -10.41
C GLY A 198 -15.59 10.91 -10.53
N ALA A 199 -14.93 10.56 -9.44
CA ALA A 199 -13.69 9.77 -9.45
C ALA A 199 -14.01 8.29 -9.36
N TYR A 200 -13.83 7.58 -10.43
CA TYR A 200 -14.01 6.13 -10.53
C TYR A 200 -12.95 5.39 -9.72
N SER A 201 -13.40 4.52 -8.84
CA SER A 201 -12.62 3.56 -8.05
C SER A 201 -11.36 4.12 -7.38
N PRO A 202 -11.38 4.30 -6.08
CA PRO A 202 -10.21 4.81 -5.36
C PRO A 202 -9.03 3.87 -5.60
N THR A 203 -7.89 4.43 -5.98
CA THR A 203 -6.64 3.68 -5.96
C THR A 203 -6.23 3.48 -4.51
N VAL A 204 -5.92 2.26 -4.15
CA VAL A 204 -5.61 1.87 -2.79
C VAL A 204 -4.20 1.32 -2.73
N GLY A 205 -3.47 1.72 -1.70
CA GLY A 205 -2.15 1.17 -1.37
C GLY A 205 -2.07 0.73 0.08
N GLU A 206 -0.97 0.12 0.45
CA GLU A 206 -0.67 -0.23 1.83
C GLU A 206 0.58 0.51 2.29
N ILE A 207 0.46 1.26 3.37
CA ILE A 207 1.58 1.95 4.04
C ILE A 207 1.55 1.57 5.52
N GLU A 208 2.65 1.02 6.03
CA GLU A 208 2.76 0.58 7.43
C GLU A 208 1.65 -0.40 7.88
N GLY A 209 1.16 -1.24 6.98
CA GLY A 209 0.05 -2.17 7.27
C GLY A 209 -1.33 -1.51 7.34
N GLN A 210 -1.41 -0.22 6.99
CA GLN A 210 -2.67 0.52 6.87
C GLN A 210 -3.07 0.62 5.41
N THR A 211 -4.33 0.43 5.15
CA THR A 211 -4.89 0.74 3.83
C THR A 211 -4.98 2.24 3.65
N VAL A 212 -4.38 2.73 2.58
CA VAL A 212 -4.32 4.16 2.24
C VAL A 212 -4.95 4.36 0.88
N PHE A 213 -5.90 5.28 0.80
CA PHE A 213 -6.46 5.75 -0.46
C PHE A 213 -5.55 6.81 -1.01
N ILE A 214 -5.13 6.66 -2.25
CA ILE A 214 -4.14 7.53 -2.87
C ILE A 214 -4.70 8.18 -4.12
N TRP A 215 -4.33 9.43 -4.34
CA TRP A 215 -4.68 10.20 -5.54
C TRP A 215 -3.57 11.15 -5.93
N LYS A 216 -3.58 11.55 -7.19
CA LYS A 216 -2.80 12.67 -7.69
C LYS A 216 -3.71 13.87 -7.76
N ASP A 217 -3.22 15.01 -7.35
CA ASP A 217 -3.94 16.24 -7.58
C ASP A 217 -3.92 16.61 -9.08
N GLU A 218 -5.11 16.91 -9.60
CA GLU A 218 -5.30 17.31 -11.01
C GLU A 218 -5.93 18.72 -11.11
N ASP A 219 -6.38 19.32 -9.98
CA ASP A 219 -7.15 20.55 -9.96
C ASP A 219 -6.54 21.62 -9.01
N GLU A 220 -6.74 22.90 -9.36
CA GLU A 220 -6.22 24.06 -8.64
C GLU A 220 -6.86 24.29 -7.26
N GLU A 221 -8.02 23.70 -6.96
CA GLU A 221 -8.70 23.82 -5.66
C GLU A 221 -9.16 22.43 -5.20
N GLY A 222 -8.48 21.88 -4.17
CA GLY A 222 -8.77 20.55 -3.66
C GLY A 222 -9.88 20.54 -2.60
N SER A 223 -11.04 19.98 -2.94
CA SER A 223 -11.95 19.46 -1.93
C SER A 223 -12.29 18.01 -2.26
N TYR A 224 -12.07 17.12 -1.30
CA TYR A 224 -12.38 15.71 -1.49
C TYR A 224 -13.46 15.25 -0.52
N GLU A 225 -14.46 14.59 -1.07
CA GLU A 225 -15.47 13.91 -0.27
C GLU A 225 -14.99 12.50 0.03
N VAL A 226 -14.84 12.22 1.32
CA VAL A 226 -14.48 10.89 1.81
C VAL A 226 -15.73 10.21 2.32
N ARG A 227 -16.14 9.12 1.66
CA ARG A 227 -17.21 8.23 2.16
C ARG A 227 -16.57 6.93 2.61
N PHE A 228 -16.89 6.48 3.78
CA PHE A 228 -16.43 5.21 4.28
C PHE A 228 -17.50 4.52 5.10
N GLN A 229 -17.49 3.21 5.07
CA GLN A 229 -18.26 2.40 5.99
C GLN A 229 -17.36 2.08 7.17
N GLY A 230 -17.77 2.55 8.35
CA GLY A 230 -17.16 2.07 9.58
C GLY A 230 -17.60 0.62 9.78
N SER A 231 -16.65 -0.23 10.12
CA SER A 231 -17.01 -1.58 10.48
C SER A 231 -17.68 -1.56 11.86
N TYR A 232 -18.98 -1.62 11.87
CA TYR A 232 -19.77 -2.11 12.97
C TYR A 232 -20.03 -1.17 14.16
N THR A 233 -21.22 -0.61 14.22
CA THR A 233 -21.79 -0.19 15.50
C THR A 233 -22.13 -1.44 16.33
N HIS A 234 -21.25 -1.79 17.24
CA HIS A 234 -21.59 -2.78 18.26
C HIS A 234 -22.83 -2.27 19.03
N PRO A 235 -23.86 -3.09 19.29
CA PRO A 235 -25.09 -2.65 19.94
C PRO A 235 -24.87 -2.01 21.32
N TYR A 236 -23.72 -2.22 21.91
CA TYR A 236 -23.30 -1.66 23.21
C TYR A 236 -22.24 -0.57 23.07
N SER A 237 -21.96 -0.08 21.87
CA SER A 237 -21.11 1.11 21.67
C SER A 237 -21.73 2.31 22.34
N VAL A 238 -20.98 2.98 23.19
CA VAL A 238 -21.38 4.23 23.86
C VAL A 238 -20.71 5.45 23.22
N GLU A 239 -19.58 5.24 22.59
CA GLU A 239 -18.81 6.27 21.92
C GLU A 239 -18.02 5.67 20.75
N ILE A 240 -17.98 6.38 19.62
CA ILE A 240 -17.16 6.06 18.45
C ILE A 240 -16.18 7.22 18.25
N ARG A 241 -14.92 6.90 18.09
CA ARG A 241 -13.85 7.86 17.80
C ARG A 241 -13.30 7.56 16.44
N THR A 242 -13.26 8.57 15.60
CA THR A 242 -12.67 8.47 14.24
C THR A 242 -11.59 9.51 14.09
N ARG A 243 -10.48 9.16 13.46
CA ARG A 243 -9.45 10.10 13.02
C ARG A 243 -8.92 9.72 11.65
N PHE A 244 -8.36 10.71 10.99
CA PHE A 244 -7.78 10.56 9.67
C PHE A 244 -6.27 10.69 9.75
N CYS A 245 -5.57 9.86 8.99
CA CYS A 245 -4.16 10.05 8.74
C CYS A 245 -4.00 10.51 7.29
N PHE A 246 -3.47 11.70 7.12
CA PHE A 246 -3.18 12.31 5.82
C PHE A 246 -1.75 12.04 5.43
N TYR A 247 -1.56 11.65 4.18
CA TYR A 247 -0.24 11.38 3.62
C TYR A 247 0.03 12.32 2.47
N LYS A 248 1.27 12.80 2.40
CA LYS A 248 1.85 13.34 1.17
C LYS A 248 2.91 12.36 0.70
N LEU A 249 2.85 11.96 -0.57
CA LEU A 249 3.66 10.87 -1.13
C LEU A 249 4.70 11.43 -2.09
N SER A 250 5.86 10.80 -2.19
CA SER A 250 6.72 11.04 -3.33
C SER A 250 6.12 10.43 -4.60
N GLU A 251 6.45 10.97 -5.74
CA GLU A 251 5.97 10.49 -7.04
C GLU A 251 6.24 8.99 -7.23
N GLU A 252 7.44 8.54 -6.84
CA GLU A 252 7.87 7.15 -6.95
C GLU A 252 7.02 6.22 -6.09
N LEU A 253 6.69 6.66 -4.85
CA LEU A 253 5.86 5.86 -3.97
C LEU A 253 4.43 5.78 -4.49
N TYR A 254 3.86 6.90 -4.91
CA TYR A 254 2.53 6.93 -5.52
C TYR A 254 2.43 5.98 -6.73
N LYS A 255 3.39 6.09 -7.67
CA LYS A 255 3.42 5.22 -8.86
C LYS A 255 3.55 3.74 -8.51
N THR A 256 4.34 3.42 -7.47
CA THR A 256 4.47 2.04 -6.98
C THR A 256 3.15 1.52 -6.45
N LEU A 257 2.54 2.25 -5.52
CA LEU A 257 1.27 1.84 -4.90
C LEU A 257 0.14 1.71 -5.93
N LYS A 258 0.09 2.65 -6.89
CA LYS A 258 -0.88 2.60 -8.00
C LYS A 258 -0.66 1.36 -8.88
N ALA A 259 0.58 1.07 -9.25
CA ALA A 259 0.90 -0.07 -10.08
C ALA A 259 0.60 -1.41 -9.37
N ASP A 260 0.89 -1.50 -8.08
CA ASP A 260 0.57 -2.68 -7.26
C ASP A 260 -0.95 -2.90 -7.16
N PHE A 261 -1.72 -1.82 -7.00
CA PHE A 261 -3.18 -1.89 -7.01
C PHE A 261 -3.72 -2.37 -8.36
N GLU A 262 -3.27 -1.76 -9.47
CA GLU A 262 -3.69 -2.12 -10.83
C GLU A 262 -3.32 -3.58 -11.17
N ALA A 263 -2.16 -4.05 -10.71
CA ALA A 263 -1.73 -5.44 -10.88
C ALA A 263 -2.60 -6.41 -10.08
N GLY A 264 -2.92 -6.08 -8.83
CA GLY A 264 -3.75 -6.91 -7.95
C GLY A 264 -5.22 -6.98 -8.36
N TYR A 265 -5.73 -5.96 -9.04
CA TYR A 265 -7.15 -5.85 -9.43
C TYR A 265 -7.48 -6.46 -10.80
N ASN A 266 -6.53 -7.07 -11.49
CA ASN A 266 -6.80 -7.69 -12.78
C ASN A 266 -7.36 -9.12 -12.61
N PRO A 267 -8.71 -9.33 -12.70
CA PRO A 267 -9.32 -10.64 -12.51
C PRO A 267 -8.87 -11.67 -13.56
N LEU A 268 -8.39 -11.22 -14.73
CA LEU A 268 -7.87 -12.08 -15.77
C LEU A 268 -6.55 -12.74 -15.38
N PHE A 269 -5.79 -12.11 -14.48
CA PHE A 269 -4.57 -12.67 -13.92
C PHE A 269 -4.88 -13.94 -13.10
N TYR A 270 -5.92 -13.91 -12.25
CA TYR A 270 -6.29 -15.04 -11.40
C TYR A 270 -6.77 -16.27 -12.19
N ILE A 271 -7.26 -16.06 -13.40
CA ILE A 271 -7.69 -17.15 -14.29
C ILE A 271 -6.66 -17.48 -15.38
N GLY A 272 -5.47 -16.90 -15.30
CA GLY A 272 -4.36 -17.17 -16.22
C GLY A 272 -4.55 -16.63 -17.65
N LEU A 273 -5.43 -15.66 -17.85
CA LEU A 273 -5.68 -15.02 -19.15
C LEU A 273 -4.97 -13.67 -19.33
N ALA A 274 -4.29 -13.20 -18.31
CA ALA A 274 -3.46 -12.00 -18.38
C ALA A 274 -2.03 -12.32 -17.90
N THR A 275 -1.06 -11.73 -18.56
CA THR A 275 0.32 -11.66 -18.04
C THR A 275 0.35 -10.77 -16.83
N PRO A 276 1.17 -11.08 -15.79
CA PRO A 276 1.41 -10.13 -14.71
C PRO A 276 1.84 -8.80 -15.32
N SER A 277 1.11 -7.73 -15.00
CA SER A 277 1.58 -6.39 -15.34
C SER A 277 2.85 -6.15 -14.55
N PHE A 278 3.86 -5.60 -15.21
CA PHE A 278 5.08 -5.20 -14.52
C PHE A 278 4.71 -4.13 -13.50
N THR A 279 5.00 -4.39 -12.24
CA THR A 279 4.93 -3.39 -11.20
C THR A 279 5.91 -2.27 -11.54
N TYR A 280 5.54 -1.03 -11.25
CA TYR A 280 6.44 0.10 -11.43
C TYR A 280 7.72 -0.10 -10.62
N SER A 281 8.86 0.28 -11.18
CA SER A 281 10.13 0.27 -10.47
C SER A 281 10.89 1.57 -10.77
N ASN A 282 11.36 2.25 -9.72
CA ASN A 282 12.29 3.36 -9.85
C ASN A 282 13.74 2.95 -9.56
N ILE A 283 14.00 1.64 -9.44
CA ILE A 283 15.35 1.11 -9.22
C ILE A 283 16.03 0.91 -10.57
N ARG A 284 16.97 1.76 -10.88
CA ARG A 284 17.74 1.66 -12.12
C ARG A 284 18.75 0.53 -12.01
N GLY A 285 18.73 -0.42 -12.95
CA GLY A 285 19.58 -1.61 -12.97
C GLY A 285 19.09 -2.75 -12.05
N GLY A 286 17.86 -2.66 -11.52
CA GLY A 286 17.24 -3.66 -10.66
C GLY A 286 15.73 -3.45 -10.58
N ILE A 287 15.11 -4.03 -9.57
CA ILE A 287 13.66 -4.00 -9.38
C ILE A 287 13.27 -3.51 -7.98
N GLY A 288 12.00 -3.15 -7.83
CA GLY A 288 11.41 -2.71 -6.57
C GLY A 288 11.22 -1.20 -6.50
N TYR A 289 11.21 -0.66 -5.29
CA TYR A 289 10.92 0.76 -5.07
C TYR A 289 11.74 1.37 -3.95
N PHE A 290 12.02 2.65 -4.12
CA PHE A 290 12.64 3.53 -3.15
C PHE A 290 11.85 4.83 -3.16
N GLY A 291 10.91 4.96 -2.22
CA GLY A 291 9.99 6.09 -2.12
C GLY A 291 9.89 6.63 -0.72
N ALA A 292 9.26 7.79 -0.59
CA ALA A 292 9.11 8.49 0.68
C ALA A 292 7.68 9.02 0.86
N TYR A 293 7.31 9.28 2.10
CA TYR A 293 6.06 9.91 2.47
C TYR A 293 6.21 10.71 3.76
N SER A 294 5.30 11.64 3.95
CA SER A 294 5.03 12.25 5.25
C SER A 294 3.62 11.89 5.70
N LYS A 295 3.35 11.94 7.00
CA LYS A 295 2.01 11.70 7.53
C LYS A 295 1.66 12.68 8.65
N THR A 296 0.39 13.07 8.67
CA THR A 296 -0.18 13.96 9.69
C THR A 296 -1.49 13.37 10.17
N TRP A 297 -1.69 13.32 11.47
CA TRP A 297 -2.93 12.83 12.07
C TRP A 297 -3.87 13.99 12.36
N SER A 298 -5.16 13.81 12.10
CA SER A 298 -6.19 14.71 12.63
C SER A 298 -6.40 14.47 14.12
N ASP A 299 -7.08 15.41 14.77
CA ASP A 299 -7.68 15.15 16.06
C ASP A 299 -8.78 14.09 15.95
N TRP A 300 -9.13 13.50 17.10
CA TRP A 300 -10.24 12.55 17.19
C TRP A 300 -11.59 13.25 17.06
N ILE A 301 -12.39 12.79 16.14
CA ILE A 301 -13.80 13.16 16.01
C ILE A 301 -14.60 12.17 16.86
N ILE A 302 -15.27 12.68 17.89
CA ILE A 302 -15.97 11.86 18.89
C ILE A 302 -17.47 11.94 18.63
N GLN A 303 -18.06 10.78 18.41
CA GLN A 303 -19.50 10.61 18.26
C GLN A 303 -20.05 9.79 19.44
N LYS A 304 -21.00 10.37 20.17
CA LYS A 304 -21.74 9.63 21.20
C LYS A 304 -22.90 8.92 20.54
N THR A 305 -22.96 7.62 20.73
CA THR A 305 -24.11 6.83 20.28
C THR A 305 -25.26 7.06 21.26
N SER A 306 -26.35 7.64 20.79
CA SER A 306 -27.59 7.70 21.57
C SER A 306 -28.16 6.29 21.70
N LYS A 307 -28.26 5.80 22.93
CA LYS A 307 -29.01 4.58 23.26
C LYS A 307 -30.48 4.72 22.90
#